data_6edb16e2ba0466aecf69a05779df4bcd
#
_entry.id   6edb16e2ba0466aecf69a05779df4bcd
#
_cell.length_a   1.000
_cell.length_b   1.000
_cell.length_c   1.000
_cell.angle_alpha   90.00
_cell.angle_beta   90.00
_cell.angle_gamma   90.00
#
_symmetry.space_group_name_H-M   'P 1'
#
loop_
_entity.id
_entity.type
_entity.pdbx_description
1 polymer ?
#
loop_
_entity_poly.entity_id
_entity_poly.type
_entity_poly.pdbx_seq_one_letter_code
_entity_poly.pdbx_strand_id
1 'polypeptide(L)'
;CMKTVFTGTTNSHNNVSLPYTVAGTVGGAGSTTTNQTSNVWYGPVRTVASNNIVNYSVNVKVPARTGSLIAYPQGTYTATVRLYWDMDALGLICGDLIGGWDSGDTLLTANFVVPSLCQLNSTSNVDFGNINDIGITKKDYTAQGAVNTTCNFGTPYSIYLGNGNNRITGGFRRMVNSNNEFIPYQLYKDSNYSTVWDATGGVTSVGGTGGVSK
;
A
#
# COMPACT_ATOMS: atom_id res chain seq x y z
N CYS A 1 -1.70 36.76 -4.14
CA CYS A 1 -2.06 35.74 -5.11
C CYS A 1 -1.20 34.48 -4.92
N MET A 2 -1.76 33.31 -5.19
CA MET A 2 -1.02 32.07 -5.23
C MET A 2 -1.51 31.17 -6.37
N LYS A 3 -0.61 30.38 -6.90
CA LYS A 3 -0.89 29.33 -7.88
C LYS A 3 -0.07 28.09 -7.53
N THR A 4 -0.67 26.94 -7.61
CA THR A 4 0.06 25.68 -7.47
C THR A 4 0.10 24.95 -8.80
N VAL A 5 1.25 24.39 -9.13
CA VAL A 5 1.41 23.50 -10.28
C VAL A 5 1.83 22.15 -9.76
N PHE A 6 1.03 21.13 -10.04
CA PHE A 6 1.26 19.79 -9.56
C PHE A 6 0.84 18.75 -10.60
N THR A 7 1.47 17.60 -10.53
CA THR A 7 1.21 16.44 -11.38
C THR A 7 0.78 15.27 -10.53
N GLY A 8 0.46 14.12 -11.14
CA GLY A 8 0.22 12.89 -10.40
C GLY A 8 1.44 12.45 -9.58
N THR A 9 1.22 11.59 -8.60
CA THR A 9 2.31 10.96 -7.86
C THR A 9 3.10 10.02 -8.76
N THR A 10 4.37 9.87 -8.47
CA THR A 10 5.23 8.86 -9.08
C THR A 10 5.59 7.78 -8.06
N ASN A 11 5.75 6.55 -8.51
CA ASN A 11 6.19 5.42 -7.72
C ASN A 11 7.23 4.63 -8.54
N SER A 12 8.17 3.99 -7.86
CA SER A 12 9.21 3.17 -8.50
C SER A 12 8.67 1.87 -9.12
N HIS A 13 7.42 1.51 -8.84
CA HIS A 13 6.77 0.30 -9.32
C HIS A 13 5.59 0.63 -10.25
N ASN A 14 5.61 0.13 -11.48
CA ASN A 14 4.50 0.09 -12.44
C ASN A 14 3.81 1.43 -12.79
N ASN A 15 4.40 2.57 -12.53
CA ASN A 15 3.83 3.89 -12.82
C ASN A 15 2.40 4.10 -12.29
N VAL A 16 2.01 3.38 -11.25
CA VAL A 16 0.70 3.58 -10.62
C VAL A 16 0.71 4.89 -9.86
N SER A 17 -0.22 5.77 -10.17
CA SER A 17 -0.37 7.06 -9.50
C SER A 17 -1.36 6.96 -8.34
N LEU A 18 -0.95 7.45 -7.18
CA LEU A 18 -1.83 7.64 -6.04
C LEU A 18 -2.48 9.03 -6.15
N PRO A 19 -3.80 9.15 -6.32
CA PRO A 19 -4.45 10.45 -6.44
C PRO A 19 -4.39 11.22 -5.12
N TYR A 20 -4.21 12.54 -5.23
CA TYR A 20 -4.19 13.46 -4.13
C TYR A 20 -4.85 14.79 -4.51
N THR A 21 -5.17 15.60 -3.52
CA THR A 21 -5.68 16.94 -3.68
C THR A 21 -4.74 17.95 -3.03
N VAL A 22 -4.71 19.14 -3.56
CA VAL A 22 -3.92 20.26 -3.04
C VAL A 22 -4.89 21.35 -2.61
N ALA A 23 -4.69 21.90 -1.42
CA ALA A 23 -5.39 23.09 -0.96
C ALA A 23 -4.37 24.14 -0.50
N GLY A 24 -4.63 25.39 -0.78
CA GLY A 24 -3.74 26.49 -0.45
C GLY A 24 -4.43 27.58 0.36
N THR A 25 -3.64 28.21 1.22
CA THR A 25 -4.08 29.36 2.03
C THR A 25 -3.01 30.46 1.97
N VAL A 26 -3.45 31.66 1.66
CA VAL A 26 -2.66 32.87 1.87
C VAL A 26 -3.00 33.41 3.24
N GLY A 27 -2.01 33.56 4.13
CA GLY A 27 -2.21 34.03 5.51
C GLY A 27 -2.64 35.49 5.57
N GLY A 28 -3.20 35.89 6.71
CA GLY A 28 -3.67 37.21 7.02
C GLY A 28 -5.16 37.27 7.40
N ALA A 29 -5.66 38.45 7.68
CA ALA A 29 -7.06 38.64 8.04
C ALA A 29 -7.96 38.24 6.86
N GLY A 30 -8.95 37.36 7.13
CA GLY A 30 -9.87 36.87 6.11
C GLY A 30 -9.30 35.79 5.18
N SER A 31 -8.15 35.20 5.53
CA SER A 31 -7.58 34.09 4.75
C SER A 31 -8.48 32.85 4.79
N THR A 32 -8.67 32.23 3.64
CA THR A 32 -9.43 30.99 3.49
C THR A 32 -8.60 29.93 2.81
N THR A 33 -8.76 28.69 3.24
CA THR A 33 -8.15 27.54 2.56
C THR A 33 -9.03 27.17 1.37
N THR A 34 -8.44 27.15 0.18
CA THR A 34 -9.14 26.86 -1.07
C THR A 34 -8.53 25.65 -1.75
N ASN A 35 -9.37 24.72 -2.21
CA ASN A 35 -8.91 23.63 -3.06
C ASN A 35 -8.34 24.21 -4.37
N GLN A 36 -7.15 23.74 -4.72
CA GLN A 36 -6.41 24.22 -5.87
C GLN A 36 -6.64 23.35 -7.11
N THR A 37 -6.83 23.98 -8.24
CA THR A 37 -6.67 23.33 -9.55
C THR A 37 -5.27 23.66 -10.06
N SER A 38 -4.57 22.65 -10.58
CA SER A 38 -3.20 22.84 -11.07
C SER A 38 -3.14 23.92 -12.14
N ASN A 39 -2.18 24.82 -11.99
CA ASN A 39 -1.89 25.95 -12.89
C ASN A 39 -2.98 27.04 -12.94
N VAL A 40 -3.81 27.16 -11.90
CA VAL A 40 -4.82 28.22 -11.78
C VAL A 40 -4.41 29.18 -10.66
N TRP A 41 -4.49 30.49 -10.92
CA TRP A 41 -4.29 31.54 -9.93
C TRP A 41 -5.49 31.67 -8.99
N TYR A 42 -5.23 31.86 -7.70
CA TYR A 42 -6.20 32.13 -6.65
C TYR A 42 -5.89 33.45 -5.95
N GLY A 43 -6.88 34.28 -5.83
CA GLY A 43 -6.76 35.64 -5.34
C GLY A 43 -7.25 36.66 -6.36
N PRO A 44 -6.91 37.95 -6.20
CA PRO A 44 -6.09 38.48 -5.12
C PRO A 44 -6.79 38.43 -3.76
N VAL A 45 -6.03 38.09 -2.72
CA VAL A 45 -6.51 38.14 -1.35
C VAL A 45 -5.77 39.24 -0.62
N ARG A 46 -6.51 40.16 -0.02
CA ARG A 46 -5.92 41.20 0.80
C ARG A 46 -5.33 40.60 2.06
N THR A 47 -4.02 40.62 2.17
CA THR A 47 -3.32 40.11 3.35
C THR A 47 -2.87 41.23 4.24
N VAL A 48 -2.84 40.99 5.56
CA VAL A 48 -2.17 41.88 6.50
C VAL A 48 -0.86 41.23 6.87
N ALA A 49 0.23 41.78 6.39
CA ALA A 49 1.56 41.33 6.77
C ALA A 49 1.78 41.62 8.26
N SER A 50 2.22 40.57 8.99
CA SER A 50 2.72 40.73 10.36
C SER A 50 4.24 40.73 10.30
N ASN A 51 4.86 41.82 10.78
CA ASN A 51 6.30 41.99 10.69
C ASN A 51 6.88 41.87 9.27
N ASN A 52 6.16 42.34 8.27
CA ASN A 52 6.50 42.21 6.84
C ASN A 52 6.55 40.78 6.31
N ILE A 53 5.87 39.86 6.98
CA ILE A 53 5.78 38.47 6.58
C ILE A 53 4.36 38.12 6.14
N VAL A 54 4.23 37.55 4.96
CA VAL A 54 2.98 36.95 4.47
C VAL A 54 3.15 35.44 4.44
N ASN A 55 2.29 34.73 5.15
CA ASN A 55 2.34 33.29 5.24
C ASN A 55 1.48 32.66 4.14
N TYR A 56 2.06 31.70 3.43
CA TYR A 56 1.37 30.80 2.51
C TYR A 56 1.41 29.41 3.09
N SER A 57 0.31 28.68 3.02
CA SER A 57 0.30 27.27 3.35
C SER A 57 -0.22 26.43 2.19
N VAL A 58 0.37 25.28 1.99
CA VAL A 58 -0.06 24.28 1.02
C VAL A 58 -0.32 22.99 1.75
N ASN A 59 -1.55 22.49 1.65
CA ASN A 59 -1.98 21.24 2.25
C ASN A 59 -2.17 20.21 1.14
N VAL A 60 -1.47 19.09 1.25
CA VAL A 60 -1.58 17.97 0.32
C VAL A 60 -2.27 16.83 1.04
N LYS A 61 -3.36 16.31 0.45
CA LYS A 61 -4.19 15.28 1.05
C LYS A 61 -4.42 14.14 0.08
N VAL A 62 -4.14 12.93 0.52
CA VAL A 62 -4.65 11.71 -0.12
C VAL A 62 -6.07 11.48 0.42
N PRO A 63 -7.12 11.53 -0.43
CA PRO A 63 -8.49 11.34 0.02
C PRO A 63 -8.69 9.95 0.61
N ALA A 64 -9.58 9.83 1.61
CA ALA A 64 -10.03 8.54 2.08
C ALA A 64 -10.66 7.75 0.93
N ARG A 65 -10.38 6.44 0.88
CA ARG A 65 -10.83 5.57 -0.20
C ARG A 65 -11.66 4.43 0.33
N THR A 66 -12.65 4.08 -0.44
CA THR A 66 -13.34 2.81 -0.34
C THR A 66 -12.55 1.77 -1.12
N GLY A 67 -12.13 0.70 -0.49
CA GLY A 67 -11.36 -0.37 -1.12
C GLY A 67 -10.03 -0.65 -0.40
N SER A 68 -9.40 -1.73 -0.81
CA SER A 68 -8.17 -2.19 -0.19
C SER A 68 -6.95 -1.43 -0.74
N LEU A 69 -6.02 -1.04 0.15
CA LEU A 69 -4.69 -0.56 -0.23
C LEU A 69 -3.87 -1.61 -0.98
N ILE A 70 -4.26 -2.88 -0.95
CA ILE A 70 -3.64 -3.96 -1.76
C ILE A 70 -3.66 -3.63 -3.26
N ALA A 71 -4.61 -2.81 -3.72
CA ALA A 71 -4.68 -2.32 -5.10
C ALA A 71 -3.50 -1.41 -5.51
N TYR A 72 -2.74 -0.91 -4.56
CA TYR A 72 -1.58 -0.07 -4.82
C TYR A 72 -0.28 -0.81 -4.51
N PRO A 73 0.74 -0.73 -5.38
CA PRO A 73 2.07 -1.23 -5.08
C PRO A 73 2.60 -0.68 -3.75
N GLN A 74 3.32 -1.51 -3.01
CA GLN A 74 4.03 -1.03 -1.82
C GLN A 74 5.14 -0.05 -2.22
N GLY A 75 5.45 0.91 -1.35
CA GLY A 75 6.54 1.84 -1.56
C GLY A 75 6.16 3.31 -1.33
N THR A 76 7.10 4.17 -1.61
CA THR A 76 6.91 5.62 -1.47
C THR A 76 6.38 6.22 -2.76
N TYR A 77 5.30 6.97 -2.65
CA TYR A 77 4.72 7.76 -3.73
C TYR A 77 5.11 9.22 -3.49
N THR A 78 5.78 9.81 -4.46
CA THR A 78 6.27 11.18 -4.38
C THR A 78 5.46 12.08 -5.30
N ALA A 79 5.00 13.19 -4.78
CA ALA A 79 4.38 14.27 -5.54
C ALA A 79 5.20 15.54 -5.38
N THR A 80 5.30 16.32 -6.44
CA THR A 80 5.87 17.65 -6.40
C THR A 80 4.78 18.69 -6.63
N VAL A 81 4.76 19.69 -5.79
CA VAL A 81 3.87 20.84 -5.88
C VAL A 81 4.73 22.09 -5.95
N ARG A 82 4.74 22.78 -7.09
CA ARG A 82 5.39 24.07 -7.22
C ARG A 82 4.38 25.14 -6.85
N LEU A 83 4.69 25.90 -5.81
CA LEU A 83 3.94 27.06 -5.37
C LEU A 83 4.51 28.31 -6.05
N TYR A 84 3.68 29.05 -6.74
CA TYR A 84 3.96 30.39 -7.23
C TYR A 84 3.20 31.38 -6.37
N TRP A 85 3.83 32.50 -6.06
CA TRP A 85 3.21 33.59 -5.38
C TRP A 85 3.46 34.90 -6.18
N ASP A 86 2.53 35.80 -6.08
CA ASP A 86 2.57 37.06 -6.74
C ASP A 86 1.96 38.14 -5.83
N MET A 87 2.67 39.25 -5.65
CA MET A 87 2.24 40.39 -4.86
C MET A 87 1.91 41.54 -5.80
N ASP A 88 0.64 41.87 -5.85
CA ASP A 88 0.12 42.99 -6.63
C ASP A 88 -0.20 44.17 -5.71
N ALA A 89 0.44 45.31 -5.97
CA ALA A 89 0.22 46.55 -5.22
C ALA A 89 -1.18 47.12 -5.38
N LEU A 90 -1.80 46.90 -6.54
CA LEU A 90 -3.15 47.41 -6.85
C LEU A 90 -4.25 46.43 -6.45
N GLY A 91 -3.91 45.14 -6.23
CA GLY A 91 -4.86 44.11 -5.81
C GLY A 91 -5.95 43.79 -6.83
N LEU A 92 -5.65 43.93 -8.11
CA LEU A 92 -6.65 43.82 -9.18
C LEU A 92 -6.67 42.43 -9.82
N ILE A 93 -5.52 41.90 -10.22
CA ILE A 93 -5.42 40.63 -10.99
C ILE A 93 -4.15 39.86 -10.58
N CYS A 94 -4.24 38.55 -10.50
CA CYS A 94 -3.09 37.70 -10.22
C CYS A 94 -2.31 37.34 -11.48
N GLY A 95 -0.98 37.38 -11.40
CA GLY A 95 -0.10 36.97 -12.50
C GLY A 95 -0.03 38.00 -13.65
N ASP A 96 -0.38 39.24 -13.40
CA ASP A 96 -0.33 40.27 -14.42
C ASP A 96 1.03 41.01 -14.43
N LEU A 97 1.41 41.48 -15.61
CA LEU A 97 2.64 42.29 -15.84
C LEU A 97 2.53 43.72 -15.36
N ILE A 98 1.34 44.18 -14.99
CA ILE A 98 1.06 45.58 -14.63
C ILE A 98 0.69 45.66 -13.15
N GLY A 99 1.58 46.21 -12.34
CA GLY A 99 1.33 46.43 -10.92
C GLY A 99 1.93 45.42 -9.97
N GLY A 100 2.60 44.37 -10.45
CA GLY A 100 3.31 43.43 -9.63
C GLY A 100 4.45 44.06 -8.85
N TRP A 101 4.52 43.80 -7.56
CA TRP A 101 5.57 44.31 -6.68
C TRP A 101 6.71 43.29 -6.52
N ASP A 102 6.32 42.04 -6.33
CA ASP A 102 7.26 40.93 -6.16
C ASP A 102 6.56 39.62 -6.44
N SER A 103 7.31 38.66 -6.98
CA SER A 103 6.81 37.36 -7.30
C SER A 103 7.91 36.30 -7.16
N GLY A 104 7.54 35.08 -7.00
CA GLY A 104 8.50 33.98 -6.91
C GLY A 104 7.84 32.63 -6.90
N ASP A 105 8.68 31.61 -6.76
CA ASP A 105 8.20 30.26 -6.63
C ASP A 105 9.07 29.41 -5.69
N THR A 106 8.49 28.33 -5.24
CA THR A 106 9.19 27.29 -4.47
C THR A 106 8.65 25.92 -4.78
N LEU A 107 9.50 24.90 -4.65
CA LEU A 107 9.14 23.51 -4.86
C LEU A 107 8.92 22.81 -3.53
N LEU A 108 7.76 22.17 -3.40
CA LEU A 108 7.39 21.36 -2.27
C LEU A 108 7.34 19.88 -2.72
N THR A 109 7.86 18.99 -1.89
CA THR A 109 7.78 17.54 -2.11
C THR A 109 6.91 16.91 -1.04
N ALA A 110 5.90 16.16 -1.47
CA ALA A 110 5.04 15.38 -0.60
C ALA A 110 5.29 13.88 -0.83
N ASN A 111 5.53 13.15 0.25
CA ASN A 111 5.76 11.71 0.22
C ASN A 111 4.62 10.99 0.92
N PHE A 112 4.09 9.96 0.27
CA PHE A 112 3.08 9.06 0.81
C PHE A 112 3.63 7.63 0.80
N VAL A 113 3.53 6.93 1.91
CA VAL A 113 4.01 5.56 2.00
C VAL A 113 2.82 4.60 1.98
N VAL A 114 2.80 3.71 0.99
CA VAL A 114 1.91 2.56 0.97
C VAL A 114 2.70 1.39 1.59
N PRO A 115 2.25 0.87 2.75
CA PRO A 115 2.96 -0.22 3.42
C PRO A 115 2.83 -1.54 2.67
N SER A 116 3.67 -2.50 3.03
CA SER A 116 3.49 -3.90 2.65
C SER A 116 2.23 -4.46 3.28
N LEU A 117 1.32 -4.97 2.47
CA LEU A 117 0.04 -5.53 2.90
C LEU A 117 -0.19 -6.89 2.25
N CYS A 118 -0.61 -7.85 3.06
CA CYS A 118 -1.04 -9.17 2.61
C CYS A 118 -2.34 -9.57 3.30
N GLN A 119 -3.15 -10.32 2.57
CA GLN A 119 -4.40 -10.87 3.05
C GLN A 119 -4.45 -12.36 2.74
N LEU A 120 -4.82 -13.16 3.74
CA LEU A 120 -5.21 -14.55 3.53
C LEU A 120 -6.65 -14.57 3.01
N ASN A 121 -6.86 -15.08 1.81
CA ASN A 121 -8.19 -15.14 1.19
C ASN A 121 -8.92 -16.43 1.56
N SER A 122 -8.25 -17.57 1.41
CA SER A 122 -8.85 -18.87 1.69
C SER A 122 -7.79 -19.95 1.90
N THR A 123 -8.20 -21.01 2.54
CA THR A 123 -7.47 -22.27 2.61
C THR A 123 -8.41 -23.40 2.20
N SER A 124 -7.88 -24.47 1.61
CA SER A 124 -8.61 -25.71 1.42
C SER A 124 -8.13 -26.78 2.37
N ASN A 125 -9.00 -27.70 2.73
CA ASN A 125 -8.63 -28.88 3.49
C ASN A 125 -7.75 -29.81 2.65
N VAL A 126 -6.89 -30.56 3.33
CA VAL A 126 -6.19 -31.71 2.77
C VAL A 126 -7.00 -32.94 3.12
N ASP A 127 -7.66 -33.53 2.14
CA ASP A 127 -8.53 -34.70 2.34
C ASP A 127 -7.93 -35.91 1.65
N PHE A 128 -7.62 -36.94 2.42
CA PHE A 128 -7.06 -38.19 1.92
C PHE A 128 -8.15 -39.16 1.45
N GLY A 129 -9.43 -38.84 1.63
CA GLY A 129 -10.56 -39.70 1.32
C GLY A 129 -10.59 -40.92 2.22
N ASN A 130 -11.26 -42.00 1.74
CA ASN A 130 -11.35 -43.25 2.45
C ASN A 130 -10.09 -44.12 2.20
N ILE A 131 -9.39 -44.45 3.25
CA ILE A 131 -8.22 -45.32 3.20
C ILE A 131 -8.64 -46.69 3.77
N ASN A 132 -8.94 -47.65 2.89
CA ASN A 132 -9.49 -48.94 3.28
C ASN A 132 -8.42 -49.99 3.54
N ASP A 133 -7.17 -49.71 3.19
CA ASP A 133 -6.06 -50.66 3.23
C ASP A 133 -4.88 -50.19 4.09
N ILE A 134 -5.14 -49.27 5.01
CA ILE A 134 -4.11 -48.75 5.92
C ILE A 134 -3.58 -49.88 6.82
N GLY A 135 -2.26 -50.05 6.82
CA GLY A 135 -1.62 -51.12 7.59
C GLY A 135 -1.63 -52.50 6.93
N ILE A 136 -2.37 -52.67 5.81
CA ILE A 136 -2.38 -53.92 5.03
C ILE A 136 -1.35 -53.84 3.90
N THR A 137 -1.34 -52.72 3.19
CA THR A 137 -0.41 -52.47 2.10
C THR A 137 0.56 -51.36 2.49
N LYS A 138 1.85 -51.57 2.29
CA LYS A 138 2.86 -50.53 2.52
C LYS A 138 2.79 -49.55 1.35
N LYS A 139 1.99 -48.50 1.52
CA LYS A 139 1.69 -47.50 0.49
C LYS A 139 1.58 -46.12 1.12
N ASP A 140 2.12 -45.13 0.44
CA ASP A 140 1.93 -43.73 0.79
C ASP A 140 0.64 -43.19 0.15
N TYR A 141 -0.13 -42.48 0.93
CA TYR A 141 -1.34 -41.78 0.48
C TYR A 141 -1.03 -40.28 0.36
N THR A 142 -1.46 -39.70 -0.73
CA THR A 142 -1.21 -38.28 -1.02
C THR A 142 -2.51 -37.55 -1.23
N ALA A 143 -2.55 -36.31 -0.75
CA ALA A 143 -3.64 -35.35 -0.99
C ALA A 143 -3.09 -33.94 -1.12
N GLN A 144 -3.85 -33.05 -1.68
CA GLN A 144 -3.45 -31.67 -1.89
C GLN A 144 -4.38 -30.71 -1.15
N GLY A 145 -3.82 -29.64 -0.64
CA GLY A 145 -4.51 -28.48 -0.12
C GLY A 145 -3.91 -27.21 -0.69
N ALA A 146 -4.63 -26.12 -0.57
CA ALA A 146 -4.20 -24.83 -1.06
C ALA A 146 -4.30 -23.74 0.01
N VAL A 147 -3.39 -22.79 -0.06
CA VAL A 147 -3.43 -21.52 0.68
C VAL A 147 -3.44 -20.41 -0.34
N ASN A 148 -4.49 -19.59 -0.35
CA ASN A 148 -4.63 -18.49 -1.27
C ASN A 148 -4.43 -17.16 -0.52
N THR A 149 -3.50 -16.34 -1.02
CA THR A 149 -3.17 -15.03 -0.45
C THR A 149 -3.15 -13.97 -1.53
N THR A 150 -3.48 -12.75 -1.16
CA THR A 150 -3.30 -11.57 -1.98
C THR A 150 -2.41 -10.57 -1.24
N CYS A 151 -1.35 -10.12 -1.90
CA CYS A 151 -0.47 -9.06 -1.39
C CYS A 151 -0.39 -7.93 -2.41
N ASN A 152 -0.15 -6.70 -1.96
CA ASN A 152 0.11 -5.63 -2.89
C ASN A 152 1.44 -5.84 -3.62
N PHE A 153 1.54 -5.27 -4.82
CA PHE A 153 2.70 -5.45 -5.69
C PHE A 153 4.00 -5.04 -5.00
N GLY A 154 5.04 -5.86 -5.19
CA GLY A 154 6.36 -5.62 -4.61
C GLY A 154 6.51 -6.04 -3.15
N THR A 155 5.44 -6.52 -2.49
CA THR A 155 5.52 -6.99 -1.10
C THR A 155 6.14 -8.38 -1.03
N PRO A 156 7.31 -8.56 -0.42
CA PRO A 156 7.82 -9.89 -0.11
C PRO A 156 7.00 -10.50 1.03
N TYR A 157 6.65 -11.76 0.89
CA TYR A 157 5.94 -12.48 1.94
C TYR A 157 6.35 -13.95 2.00
N SER A 158 6.13 -14.58 3.14
CA SER A 158 6.38 -15.99 3.35
C SER A 158 5.21 -16.63 4.07
N ILE A 159 4.83 -17.82 3.62
CA ILE A 159 3.77 -18.62 4.23
C ILE A 159 4.41 -19.80 4.96
N TYR A 160 4.11 -19.91 6.24
CA TYR A 160 4.56 -20.98 7.11
C TYR A 160 3.37 -21.81 7.56
N LEU A 161 3.57 -23.11 7.75
CA LEU A 161 2.56 -24.00 8.29
C LEU A 161 2.97 -24.47 9.68
N GLY A 162 2.07 -24.30 10.63
CA GLY A 162 2.28 -24.78 12.00
C GLY A 162 2.46 -26.30 12.07
N ASN A 163 2.94 -26.77 13.19
CA ASN A 163 3.24 -28.18 13.42
C ASN A 163 1.99 -29.03 13.75
N GLY A 164 0.82 -28.38 13.84
CA GLY A 164 -0.41 -29.05 14.29
C GLY A 164 -0.41 -29.32 15.81
N ASN A 165 -1.57 -29.67 16.32
CA ASN A 165 -1.77 -29.83 17.78
C ASN A 165 -1.21 -31.16 18.33
N ASN A 166 -1.00 -32.16 17.48
CA ASN A 166 -0.63 -33.52 17.89
C ASN A 166 0.75 -33.94 17.38
N ARG A 167 1.65 -33.02 17.06
CA ARG A 167 3.01 -33.36 16.61
C ARG A 167 3.83 -33.94 17.77
N ILE A 168 4.57 -35.00 17.49
CA ILE A 168 5.66 -35.43 18.38
C ILE A 168 6.88 -34.54 18.13
N THR A 169 7.57 -34.13 19.17
CA THR A 169 8.82 -33.36 19.06
C THR A 169 9.82 -34.06 18.15
N GLY A 170 10.27 -33.40 17.10
CA GLY A 170 11.18 -33.94 16.09
C GLY A 170 10.54 -34.93 15.09
N GLY A 171 9.21 -35.18 15.19
CA GLY A 171 8.51 -36.16 14.37
C GLY A 171 7.51 -35.55 13.38
N PHE A 172 6.70 -36.45 12.81
CA PHE A 172 5.60 -36.09 11.90
C PHE A 172 4.46 -35.40 12.63
N ARG A 173 3.69 -34.63 11.88
CA ARG A 173 2.34 -34.20 12.28
C ARG A 173 1.45 -35.42 12.40
N ARG A 174 0.41 -35.36 13.21
CA ARG A 174 -0.52 -36.49 13.41
C ARG A 174 -1.96 -36.00 13.38
N MET A 175 -2.79 -36.69 12.63
CA MET A 175 -4.25 -36.67 12.77
C MET A 175 -4.64 -37.53 13.96
N VAL A 176 -5.75 -37.19 14.60
CA VAL A 176 -6.31 -37.94 15.74
C VAL A 176 -7.80 -38.20 15.50
N ASN A 177 -8.27 -39.38 15.83
CA ASN A 177 -9.68 -39.69 15.84
C ASN A 177 -10.30 -39.54 17.25
N SER A 178 -11.59 -39.81 17.39
CA SER A 178 -12.31 -39.74 18.67
C SER A 178 -11.81 -40.68 19.74
N ASN A 179 -11.11 -41.77 19.35
CA ASN A 179 -10.57 -42.79 20.26
C ASN A 179 -9.13 -42.48 20.68
N ASN A 180 -8.57 -41.31 20.35
CA ASN A 180 -7.18 -40.92 20.55
C ASN A 180 -6.16 -41.79 19.79
N GLU A 181 -6.55 -42.39 18.67
CA GLU A 181 -5.64 -43.07 17.78
C GLU A 181 -5.05 -42.08 16.77
N PHE A 182 -3.78 -42.26 16.42
CA PHE A 182 -3.02 -41.27 15.64
C PHE A 182 -2.54 -41.86 14.32
N ILE A 183 -2.73 -41.07 13.24
CA ILE A 183 -2.14 -41.32 11.92
C ILE A 183 -1.13 -40.23 11.61
N PRO A 184 0.13 -40.58 11.34
CA PRO A 184 1.14 -39.60 10.98
C PRO A 184 0.93 -39.08 9.56
N TYR A 185 1.25 -37.80 9.34
CA TYR A 185 1.29 -37.18 8.03
C TYR A 185 2.37 -36.13 7.98
N GLN A 186 2.74 -35.67 6.77
CA GLN A 186 3.64 -34.57 6.59
C GLN A 186 3.13 -33.68 5.46
N LEU A 187 3.47 -32.38 5.52
CA LEU A 187 3.16 -31.38 4.50
C LEU A 187 4.44 -30.99 3.81
N TYR A 188 4.39 -30.92 2.48
CA TYR A 188 5.54 -30.62 1.64
C TYR A 188 5.25 -29.42 0.76
N LYS A 189 6.30 -28.69 0.35
CA LYS A 189 6.23 -27.54 -0.55
C LYS A 189 6.22 -27.94 -2.02
N ASP A 190 6.64 -29.17 -2.30
CA ASP A 190 6.91 -29.66 -3.65
C ASP A 190 6.21 -31.00 -3.91
N SER A 191 5.96 -31.27 -5.19
CA SER A 191 5.29 -32.49 -5.65
C SER A 191 6.13 -33.76 -5.51
N ASN A 192 7.42 -33.63 -5.23
CA ASN A 192 8.32 -34.75 -5.02
C ASN A 192 8.41 -35.20 -3.54
N TYR A 193 7.67 -34.49 -2.66
CA TYR A 193 7.63 -34.75 -1.21
C TYR A 193 9.02 -34.69 -0.57
N SER A 194 9.90 -33.81 -1.03
CA SER A 194 11.28 -33.70 -0.60
C SER A 194 11.51 -32.62 0.45
N THR A 195 10.76 -31.53 0.38
CA THR A 195 10.96 -30.35 1.23
C THR A 195 9.77 -30.14 2.15
N VAL A 196 9.96 -30.35 3.43
CA VAL A 196 8.90 -30.18 4.43
C VAL A 196 8.47 -28.71 4.50
N TRP A 197 7.16 -28.49 4.57
CA TRP A 197 6.57 -27.20 4.82
C TRP A 197 6.13 -27.07 6.28
N ASP A 198 6.88 -26.33 7.06
CA ASP A 198 6.67 -26.19 8.50
C ASP A 198 6.80 -24.72 8.98
N ALA A 199 6.93 -24.56 10.29
CA ALA A 199 7.06 -23.26 10.93
C ALA A 199 8.44 -22.60 10.73
N THR A 200 9.45 -23.34 10.26
CA THR A 200 10.82 -22.86 10.06
C THR A 200 11.18 -22.70 8.60
N GLY A 201 10.58 -23.51 7.74
CA GLY A 201 10.79 -23.51 6.30
C GLY A 201 9.56 -23.07 5.52
N GLY A 202 9.30 -21.76 5.41
CA GLY A 202 8.17 -21.22 4.67
C GLY A 202 8.32 -21.26 3.14
N VAL A 203 7.23 -21.01 2.44
CA VAL A 203 7.23 -20.69 1.00
C VAL A 203 7.30 -19.19 0.85
N THR A 204 8.36 -18.69 0.21
CA THR A 204 8.57 -17.25 -0.03
C THR A 204 8.12 -16.85 -1.43
N SER A 205 7.48 -15.72 -1.54
CA SER A 205 7.04 -15.13 -2.80
C SER A 205 7.02 -13.60 -2.71
N VAL A 206 6.70 -12.96 -3.82
CA VAL A 206 6.54 -11.49 -3.90
C VAL A 206 5.17 -11.20 -4.46
N GLY A 207 4.46 -10.25 -3.84
CA GLY A 207 3.14 -9.83 -4.26
C GLY A 207 3.13 -9.21 -5.64
N GLY A 208 2.26 -9.71 -6.51
CA GLY A 208 1.98 -9.22 -7.84
C GLY A 208 3.16 -9.24 -8.82
N THR A 209 2.96 -9.65 -10.02
CA THR A 209 4.00 -9.63 -11.07
C THR A 209 3.62 -8.78 -12.28
N GLY A 210 2.41 -8.34 -12.40
CA GLY A 210 1.95 -7.59 -13.58
C GLY A 210 0.72 -6.75 -13.32
N GLY A 211 0.40 -6.50 -12.06
CA GLY A 211 -0.76 -5.74 -11.67
C GLY A 211 -0.59 -5.06 -10.34
N VAL A 212 -1.59 -4.34 -9.93
CA VAL A 212 -1.61 -3.61 -8.67
C VAL A 212 -1.94 -4.49 -7.46
N SER A 213 -2.41 -5.72 -7.69
CA SER A 213 -2.67 -6.73 -6.66
C SER A 213 -2.75 -8.13 -7.25
N LYS A 214 -2.32 -9.13 -6.52
CA LYS A 214 -2.59 -10.55 -6.78
C LYS A 214 -2.63 -11.32 -5.47
#